data_e007eb92587d206a987e5cc1f20c6273
#
_entry.id   e007eb92587d206a987e5cc1f20c6273
#
_cell.length_a   1.000
_cell.length_b   1.000
_cell.length_c   1.000
_cell.angle_alpha   90.00
_cell.angle_beta   90.00
_cell.angle_gamma   90.00
#
_symmetry.space_group_name_H-M   'P 1'
#
loop_
_entity.id
_entity.type
_entity.pdbx_description
1 polymer ?
#
loop_
_entity_poly.entity_id
_entity_poly.type
_entity_poly.pdbx_seq_one_letter_code
_entity_poly.pdbx_strand_id
1 'polypeptide(L)'
;MGLAKRIIPCLDVDNGRVVKGVQFVDIRDAGDPVEIAKRYNTEGADEITFLDITASSDDRATMVDVVERVADQVFIPLTVGGGIRKVEDVRTMLNAGADKVGINTAAVFTPEIVREASDKVGSQCIVVAIDAKQVNADSESPRFEIFTHGGRKPTGIDAVEWARKMADFGAGEILLTSMDRDGTKIGFNLELTRAIVDAVSIPVIASGGVGNLDHLCDGVLIGGADAVLAASIFHFGEYTVGEAKDRMRARGIEVRL
;
A
#
# COMPACT_ATOMS: atom_id res chain seq x y z
N MET A 1 17.95 -2.43 19.38
CA MET A 1 16.57 -2.87 19.07
C MET A 1 16.06 -1.95 17.97
N GLY A 2 15.71 -2.51 16.80
CA GLY A 2 15.06 -1.78 15.72
C GLY A 2 13.55 -1.63 15.98
N LEU A 3 12.88 -0.81 15.18
CA LEU A 3 11.41 -0.79 15.15
C LEU A 3 10.89 -2.09 14.54
N ALA A 4 9.84 -2.66 15.14
CA ALA A 4 9.19 -3.85 14.60
C ALA A 4 8.67 -3.57 13.19
N LYS A 5 8.92 -4.50 12.28
CA LYS A 5 8.44 -4.43 10.90
C LYS A 5 6.99 -4.87 10.82
N ARG A 6 6.21 -4.25 9.93
CA ARG A 6 4.77 -4.46 9.81
C ARG A 6 4.43 -5.39 8.64
N ILE A 7 3.45 -6.25 8.84
CA ILE A 7 2.81 -7.03 7.78
C ILE A 7 1.42 -6.46 7.55
N ILE A 8 1.15 -6.05 6.33
CA ILE A 8 -0.06 -5.31 5.92
C ILE A 8 -0.80 -6.11 4.85
N PRO A 9 -1.88 -6.82 5.18
CA PRO A 9 -2.79 -7.34 4.18
C PRO A 9 -3.46 -6.21 3.39
N CYS A 10 -3.56 -6.38 2.06
CA CYS A 10 -4.21 -5.43 1.16
C CYS A 10 -5.48 -6.03 0.58
N LEU A 11 -6.56 -5.26 0.59
CA LEU A 11 -7.86 -5.62 0.04
C LEU A 11 -8.26 -4.65 -1.06
N ASP A 12 -8.39 -5.15 -2.28
CA ASP A 12 -9.02 -4.41 -3.37
C ASP A 12 -10.54 -4.41 -3.15
N VAL A 13 -11.15 -3.24 -3.15
CA VAL A 13 -12.59 -3.06 -2.95
C VAL A 13 -13.23 -2.52 -4.21
N ASP A 14 -14.26 -3.18 -4.69
CA ASP A 14 -15.11 -2.76 -5.80
C ASP A 14 -16.58 -2.80 -5.39
N ASN A 15 -17.28 -1.69 -5.52
CA ASN A 15 -18.68 -1.55 -5.13
C ASN A 15 -18.99 -2.10 -3.73
N GLY A 16 -18.11 -1.83 -2.75
CA GLY A 16 -18.31 -2.25 -1.35
C GLY A 16 -18.03 -3.73 -1.08
N ARG A 17 -17.49 -4.48 -2.04
CA ARG A 17 -17.09 -5.88 -1.90
C ARG A 17 -15.59 -6.02 -2.06
N VAL A 18 -14.98 -6.92 -1.29
CA VAL A 18 -13.59 -7.29 -1.56
C VAL A 18 -13.55 -8.12 -2.82
N VAL A 19 -12.65 -7.76 -3.70
CA VAL A 19 -12.47 -8.44 -4.98
C VAL A 19 -11.03 -8.87 -5.16
N LYS A 20 -10.81 -9.85 -6.01
CA LYS A 20 -9.49 -10.30 -6.43
C LYS A 20 -9.44 -10.58 -7.92
N GLY A 21 -8.47 -9.95 -8.58
CA GLY A 21 -8.13 -10.22 -9.96
C GLY A 21 -6.61 -10.37 -10.11
N VAL A 22 -6.16 -10.89 -11.24
CA VAL A 22 -4.76 -10.84 -11.66
C VAL A 22 -4.62 -9.65 -12.61
N GLN A 23 -3.81 -8.65 -12.25
CA GLN A 23 -3.63 -7.41 -13.03
C GLN A 23 -4.96 -6.69 -13.36
N PHE A 24 -5.90 -6.70 -12.42
CA PHE A 24 -7.27 -6.12 -12.57
C PHE A 24 -8.10 -6.77 -13.70
N VAL A 25 -7.78 -8.01 -14.08
CA VAL A 25 -8.54 -8.82 -15.05
C VAL A 25 -9.13 -10.02 -14.32
N ASP A 26 -10.29 -10.51 -14.80
CA ASP A 26 -11.03 -11.63 -14.19
C ASP A 26 -11.34 -11.42 -12.69
N ILE A 27 -11.84 -10.24 -12.36
CA ILE A 27 -12.20 -9.85 -11.00
C ILE A 27 -13.26 -10.80 -10.44
N ARG A 28 -12.95 -11.43 -9.29
CA ARG A 28 -13.85 -12.32 -8.55
C ARG A 28 -14.17 -11.73 -7.20
N ASP A 29 -15.41 -11.84 -6.77
CA ASP A 29 -15.83 -11.50 -5.42
C ASP A 29 -15.09 -12.40 -4.40
N ALA A 30 -14.42 -11.78 -3.44
CA ALA A 30 -13.67 -12.46 -2.39
C ALA A 30 -14.36 -12.36 -1.01
N GLY A 31 -15.45 -11.62 -0.89
CA GLY A 31 -16.28 -11.58 0.29
C GLY A 31 -16.59 -10.20 0.87
N ASP A 32 -17.15 -10.19 2.06
CA ASP A 32 -17.46 -8.97 2.81
C ASP A 32 -16.20 -8.36 3.41
N PRO A 33 -15.93 -7.06 3.21
CA PRO A 33 -14.71 -6.41 3.71
C PRO A 33 -14.59 -6.43 5.23
N VAL A 34 -15.70 -6.36 5.97
CA VAL A 34 -15.70 -6.39 7.44
C VAL A 34 -15.25 -7.76 7.95
N GLU A 35 -15.80 -8.83 7.40
CA GLU A 35 -15.45 -10.19 7.83
C GLU A 35 -14.00 -10.54 7.50
N ILE A 36 -13.50 -10.10 6.35
CA ILE A 36 -12.10 -10.31 5.97
C ILE A 36 -11.17 -9.49 6.86
N ALA A 37 -11.50 -8.24 7.15
CA ALA A 37 -10.72 -7.38 8.03
C ALA A 37 -10.66 -7.94 9.46
N LYS A 38 -11.78 -8.44 10.01
CA LYS A 38 -11.81 -9.14 11.31
C LYS A 38 -10.89 -10.35 11.33
N ARG A 39 -10.89 -11.15 10.27
CA ARG A 39 -9.99 -12.31 10.16
C ARG A 39 -8.54 -11.87 10.27
N TYR A 40 -8.10 -10.87 9.49
CA TYR A 40 -6.74 -10.39 9.55
C TYR A 40 -6.37 -9.76 10.90
N ASN A 41 -7.30 -9.03 11.53
CA ASN A 41 -7.10 -8.54 12.89
C ASN A 41 -6.86 -9.70 13.88
N THR A 42 -7.64 -10.78 13.77
CA THR A 42 -7.49 -11.97 14.60
C THR A 42 -6.21 -12.74 14.31
N GLU A 43 -5.77 -12.79 13.06
CA GLU A 43 -4.50 -13.39 12.63
C GLU A 43 -3.28 -12.57 13.05
N GLY A 44 -3.47 -11.37 13.63
CA GLY A 44 -2.41 -10.52 14.14
C GLY A 44 -1.75 -9.62 13.08
N ALA A 45 -2.46 -9.21 12.04
CA ALA A 45 -1.97 -8.19 11.13
C ALA A 45 -1.63 -6.90 11.87
N ASP A 46 -0.57 -6.20 11.45
CA ASP A 46 -0.14 -4.97 12.11
C ASP A 46 -0.93 -3.75 11.65
N GLU A 47 -1.47 -3.82 10.44
CA GLU A 47 -2.24 -2.79 9.75
C GLU A 47 -3.02 -3.46 8.62
N ILE A 48 -4.05 -2.81 8.09
CA ILE A 48 -4.78 -3.27 6.92
C ILE A 48 -4.92 -2.14 5.90
N THR A 49 -4.85 -2.44 4.62
CA THR A 49 -5.03 -1.45 3.56
C THR A 49 -6.22 -1.82 2.68
N PHE A 50 -7.11 -0.88 2.46
CA PHE A 50 -8.17 -0.95 1.47
C PHE A 50 -7.83 -0.08 0.27
N LEU A 51 -7.91 -0.64 -0.92
CA LEU A 51 -7.75 0.08 -2.18
C LEU A 51 -9.08 0.06 -2.93
N ASP A 52 -9.74 1.22 -2.97
CA ASP A 52 -10.91 1.41 -3.82
C ASP A 52 -10.46 1.43 -5.28
N ILE A 53 -10.82 0.38 -6.02
CA ILE A 53 -10.53 0.25 -7.45
C ILE A 53 -11.69 0.72 -8.32
N THR A 54 -12.78 1.16 -7.72
CA THR A 54 -13.94 1.70 -8.40
C THR A 54 -13.63 3.10 -8.94
N ALA A 55 -13.84 3.32 -10.22
CA ALA A 55 -13.37 4.55 -10.88
C ALA A 55 -14.33 5.75 -10.78
N SER A 56 -15.55 5.59 -10.23
CA SER A 56 -16.59 6.60 -10.32
C SER A 56 -16.77 7.45 -9.05
N SER A 57 -17.32 8.66 -9.22
CA SER A 57 -17.61 9.57 -8.11
C SER A 57 -18.80 9.14 -7.26
N ASP A 58 -19.68 8.30 -7.83
CA ASP A 58 -20.94 7.89 -7.20
C ASP A 58 -20.69 6.75 -6.19
N ASP A 59 -19.55 6.06 -6.31
CA ASP A 59 -19.20 4.92 -5.44
C ASP A 59 -18.49 5.34 -4.14
N ARG A 60 -18.18 6.64 -3.98
CA ARG A 60 -17.52 7.15 -2.77
C ARG A 60 -18.35 6.97 -1.50
N ALA A 61 -19.67 7.13 -1.59
CA ALA A 61 -20.57 6.91 -0.45
C ALA A 61 -20.52 5.45 0.02
N THR A 62 -20.40 4.51 -0.91
CA THR A 62 -20.23 3.08 -0.61
C THR A 62 -18.94 2.81 0.13
N MET A 63 -17.81 3.46 -0.28
CA MET A 63 -16.53 3.29 0.39
C MET A 63 -16.53 3.89 1.80
N VAL A 64 -17.17 5.03 2.02
CA VAL A 64 -17.36 5.62 3.36
C VAL A 64 -18.10 4.65 4.28
N ASP A 65 -19.22 4.09 3.84
CA ASP A 65 -19.99 3.08 4.60
C ASP A 65 -19.14 1.84 4.95
N VAL A 66 -18.35 1.34 4.00
CA VAL A 66 -17.42 0.22 4.25
C VAL A 66 -16.41 0.58 5.33
N VAL A 67 -15.80 1.77 5.26
CA VAL A 67 -14.81 2.23 6.22
C VAL A 67 -15.42 2.34 7.62
N GLU A 68 -16.60 2.96 7.75
CA GLU A 68 -17.33 3.07 9.03
C GLU A 68 -17.60 1.70 9.64
N ARG A 69 -18.15 0.77 8.85
CA ARG A 69 -18.45 -0.60 9.31
C ARG A 69 -17.21 -1.38 9.72
N VAL A 70 -16.09 -1.20 9.04
CA VAL A 70 -14.81 -1.84 9.39
C VAL A 70 -14.23 -1.23 10.66
N ALA A 71 -14.21 0.11 10.77
CA ALA A 71 -13.68 0.82 11.93
C ALA A 71 -14.43 0.47 13.23
N ASP A 72 -15.72 0.16 13.14
CA ASP A 72 -16.51 -0.30 14.28
C ASP A 72 -16.11 -1.71 14.81
N GLN A 73 -15.39 -2.50 14.02
CA GLN A 73 -15.18 -3.92 14.28
C GLN A 73 -13.69 -4.32 14.31
N VAL A 74 -12.79 -3.47 13.84
CA VAL A 74 -11.36 -3.77 13.64
C VAL A 74 -10.54 -2.69 14.32
N PHE A 75 -9.54 -3.11 15.12
CA PHE A 75 -8.78 -2.22 16.00
C PHE A 75 -7.30 -2.14 15.65
N ILE A 76 -6.91 -2.64 14.48
CA ILE A 76 -5.60 -2.36 13.87
C ILE A 76 -5.73 -1.18 12.91
N PRO A 77 -4.66 -0.39 12.68
CA PRO A 77 -4.71 0.76 11.79
C PRO A 77 -5.25 0.41 10.41
N LEU A 78 -6.16 1.24 9.91
CA LEU A 78 -6.78 1.13 8.61
C LEU A 78 -6.28 2.23 7.69
N THR A 79 -5.63 1.84 6.60
CA THR A 79 -5.28 2.74 5.49
C THR A 79 -6.29 2.59 4.36
N VAL A 80 -6.82 3.70 3.85
CA VAL A 80 -7.77 3.72 2.72
C VAL A 80 -7.16 4.49 1.56
N GLY A 81 -7.01 3.84 0.41
CA GLY A 81 -6.54 4.43 -0.85
C GLY A 81 -7.57 4.29 -1.97
N GLY A 82 -7.36 5.05 -3.04
CA GLY A 82 -8.26 5.11 -4.18
C GLY A 82 -9.25 6.27 -4.11
N GLY A 83 -9.59 6.84 -5.25
CA GLY A 83 -10.61 7.88 -5.37
C GLY A 83 -10.34 9.23 -4.71
N ILE A 84 -9.24 9.42 -4.01
CA ILE A 84 -8.86 10.68 -3.33
C ILE A 84 -8.43 11.72 -4.36
N ARG A 85 -9.11 12.88 -4.39
CA ARG A 85 -8.89 13.95 -5.38
C ARG A 85 -8.60 15.30 -4.75
N LYS A 86 -9.04 15.53 -3.51
CA LYS A 86 -8.92 16.79 -2.78
C LYS A 86 -8.82 16.55 -1.28
N VAL A 87 -8.42 17.55 -0.54
CA VAL A 87 -8.19 17.47 0.92
C VAL A 87 -9.46 17.12 1.69
N GLU A 88 -10.62 17.57 1.21
CA GLU A 88 -11.92 17.21 1.78
C GLU A 88 -12.19 15.70 1.74
N ASP A 89 -11.71 15.01 0.70
CA ASP A 89 -11.85 13.56 0.59
C ASP A 89 -11.02 12.86 1.67
N VAL A 90 -9.80 13.36 1.94
CA VAL A 90 -8.96 12.87 3.05
C VAL A 90 -9.70 12.98 4.37
N ARG A 91 -10.27 14.15 4.67
CA ARG A 91 -11.03 14.35 5.90
C ARG A 91 -12.26 13.45 6.01
N THR A 92 -12.94 13.22 4.89
CA THR A 92 -14.12 12.34 4.85
C THR A 92 -13.72 10.91 5.25
N MET A 93 -12.63 10.37 4.71
CA MET A 93 -12.18 9.02 5.06
C MET A 93 -11.68 8.92 6.51
N LEU A 94 -10.95 9.92 7.01
CA LEU A 94 -10.51 9.95 8.41
C LEU A 94 -11.71 10.06 9.37
N ASN A 95 -12.73 10.86 9.04
CA ASN A 95 -13.95 10.97 9.85
C ASN A 95 -14.77 9.68 9.83
N ALA A 96 -14.71 8.89 8.77
CA ALA A 96 -15.33 7.56 8.67
C ALA A 96 -14.60 6.49 9.50
N GLY A 97 -13.41 6.79 10.02
CA GLY A 97 -12.64 5.91 10.90
C GLY A 97 -11.36 5.34 10.30
N ALA A 98 -10.95 5.79 9.10
CA ALA A 98 -9.62 5.47 8.60
C ALA A 98 -8.54 6.18 9.45
N ASP A 99 -7.42 5.49 9.71
CA ASP A 99 -6.26 6.09 10.39
C ASP A 99 -5.34 6.81 9.40
N LYS A 100 -5.29 6.30 8.16
CA LYS A 100 -4.45 6.85 7.10
C LYS A 100 -5.20 6.88 5.76
N VAL A 101 -4.79 7.80 4.91
CA VAL A 101 -5.36 7.95 3.56
C VAL A 101 -4.26 7.92 2.51
N GLY A 102 -4.43 7.06 1.51
CA GLY A 102 -3.51 6.88 0.39
C GLY A 102 -3.83 7.84 -0.76
N ILE A 103 -2.84 8.65 -1.16
CA ILE A 103 -2.94 9.58 -2.29
C ILE A 103 -1.97 9.12 -3.39
N ASN A 104 -2.46 8.90 -4.61
CA ASN A 104 -1.66 8.49 -5.75
C ASN A 104 -1.79 9.52 -6.89
N THR A 105 -2.65 9.28 -7.86
CA THR A 105 -2.80 10.06 -9.09
C THR A 105 -3.04 11.56 -8.83
N ALA A 106 -3.80 11.90 -7.79
CA ALA A 106 -4.06 13.30 -7.43
C ALA A 106 -2.77 14.04 -7.05
N ALA A 107 -1.84 13.39 -6.35
CA ALA A 107 -0.55 13.99 -6.00
C ALA A 107 0.30 14.28 -7.23
N VAL A 108 0.22 13.43 -8.28
CA VAL A 108 0.98 13.65 -9.53
C VAL A 108 0.49 14.90 -10.27
N PHE A 109 -0.82 15.13 -10.32
CA PHE A 109 -1.40 16.30 -10.99
C PHE A 109 -1.36 17.57 -10.15
N THR A 110 -1.48 17.44 -8.82
CA THR A 110 -1.52 18.56 -7.89
C THR A 110 -0.74 18.17 -6.63
N PRO A 111 0.61 18.23 -6.66
CA PRO A 111 1.45 17.78 -5.54
C PRO A 111 1.14 18.50 -4.22
N GLU A 112 0.66 19.73 -4.29
CA GLU A 112 0.28 20.58 -3.17
C GLU A 112 -0.79 19.92 -2.27
N ILE A 113 -1.60 19.00 -2.81
CA ILE A 113 -2.61 18.27 -2.02
C ILE A 113 -1.98 17.52 -0.85
N VAL A 114 -0.75 16.99 -1.02
CA VAL A 114 -0.03 16.26 0.04
C VAL A 114 0.32 17.21 1.17
N ARG A 115 0.87 18.40 0.84
CA ARG A 115 1.22 19.44 1.83
C ARG A 115 -0.02 19.95 2.55
N GLU A 116 -1.05 20.33 1.80
CA GLU A 116 -2.28 20.88 2.38
C GLU A 116 -2.99 19.86 3.27
N ALA A 117 -3.00 18.58 2.89
CA ALA A 117 -3.56 17.52 3.71
C ALA A 117 -2.71 17.30 4.96
N SER A 118 -1.38 17.20 4.83
CA SER A 118 -0.46 17.02 5.94
C SER A 118 -0.56 18.17 6.95
N ASP A 119 -0.64 19.41 6.49
CA ASP A 119 -0.81 20.59 7.35
C ASP A 119 -2.13 20.57 8.14
N LYS A 120 -3.19 19.98 7.57
CA LYS A 120 -4.53 19.95 8.19
C LYS A 120 -4.75 18.77 9.14
N VAL A 121 -4.20 17.59 8.82
CA VAL A 121 -4.50 16.35 9.56
C VAL A 121 -3.27 15.69 10.18
N GLY A 122 -2.07 16.20 9.90
CA GLY A 122 -0.80 15.63 10.30
C GLY A 122 -0.24 14.64 9.28
N SER A 123 1.09 14.62 9.13
CA SER A 123 1.80 13.74 8.18
C SER A 123 1.50 12.26 8.41
N GLN A 124 1.33 11.83 9.67
CA GLN A 124 1.06 10.44 10.05
C GLN A 124 -0.21 9.86 9.41
N CYS A 125 -1.15 10.72 8.97
CA CYS A 125 -2.37 10.31 8.28
C CYS A 125 -2.23 10.23 6.76
N ILE A 126 -1.08 10.63 6.19
CA ILE A 126 -0.89 10.74 4.75
C ILE A 126 0.09 9.69 4.24
N VAL A 127 -0.40 8.79 3.40
CA VAL A 127 0.39 7.82 2.65
C VAL A 127 0.43 8.25 1.19
N VAL A 128 1.60 8.40 0.60
CA VAL A 128 1.71 8.60 -0.85
C VAL A 128 1.97 7.25 -1.52
N ALA A 129 1.02 6.83 -2.36
CA ALA A 129 1.16 5.62 -3.15
C ALA A 129 1.91 5.93 -4.46
N ILE A 130 2.92 5.10 -4.76
CA ILE A 130 3.77 5.21 -5.94
C ILE A 130 3.73 3.90 -6.71
N ASP A 131 3.15 3.92 -7.90
CA ASP A 131 3.22 2.81 -8.85
C ASP A 131 4.42 3.04 -9.77
N ALA A 132 5.47 2.27 -9.62
CA ALA A 132 6.72 2.44 -10.33
C ALA A 132 7.03 1.27 -11.27
N LYS A 133 7.61 1.59 -12.43
CA LYS A 133 8.03 0.63 -13.45
C LYS A 133 9.43 0.94 -13.93
N GLN A 134 10.25 -0.10 -14.15
CA GLN A 134 11.55 0.04 -14.80
C GLN A 134 11.38 0.39 -16.27
N VAL A 135 12.04 1.45 -16.74
CA VAL A 135 11.91 1.97 -18.11
C VAL A 135 13.18 1.82 -18.97
N ASN A 136 14.25 1.23 -18.42
CA ASN A 136 15.53 1.00 -19.10
C ASN A 136 16.09 -0.39 -18.75
N ALA A 137 15.41 -1.45 -19.18
CA ALA A 137 15.71 -2.83 -18.83
C ALA A 137 17.16 -3.28 -19.15
N ASP A 138 17.81 -2.68 -20.12
CA ASP A 138 19.15 -3.05 -20.61
C ASP A 138 20.28 -2.16 -20.03
N SER A 139 20.01 -1.37 -18.99
CA SER A 139 20.97 -0.45 -18.41
C SER A 139 21.58 -1.04 -17.11
N GLU A 140 22.89 -0.85 -16.92
CA GLU A 140 23.57 -1.15 -15.65
C GLU A 140 23.08 -0.28 -14.48
N SER A 141 22.37 0.81 -14.79
CA SER A 141 21.76 1.72 -13.81
C SER A 141 20.26 1.77 -14.05
N PRO A 142 19.45 0.98 -13.35
CA PRO A 142 18.02 0.94 -13.56
C PRO A 142 17.37 2.29 -13.24
N ARG A 143 16.48 2.71 -14.13
CA ARG A 143 15.65 3.89 -13.96
C ARG A 143 14.20 3.46 -13.77
N PHE A 144 13.55 4.02 -12.75
CA PHE A 144 12.16 3.74 -12.42
C PHE A 144 11.32 4.99 -12.64
N GLU A 145 10.25 4.84 -13.38
CA GLU A 145 9.29 5.92 -13.69
C GLU A 145 7.98 5.66 -12.98
N ILE A 146 7.34 6.71 -12.45
CA ILE A 146 6.02 6.60 -11.85
C ILE A 146 4.92 6.59 -12.91
N PHE A 147 3.88 5.82 -12.62
CA PHE A 147 2.69 5.69 -13.45
C PHE A 147 1.45 6.13 -12.69
N THR A 148 0.41 6.53 -13.40
CA THR A 148 -0.88 6.94 -12.86
C THR A 148 -2.02 6.08 -13.42
N HIS A 149 -3.23 6.28 -12.88
CA HIS A 149 -4.44 5.57 -13.30
C HIS A 149 -4.31 4.05 -13.21
N GLY A 150 -3.83 3.54 -12.06
CA GLY A 150 -3.61 2.10 -11.86
C GLY A 150 -2.57 1.55 -12.83
N GLY A 151 -1.46 2.27 -13.02
CA GLY A 151 -0.34 1.82 -13.84
C GLY A 151 -0.50 2.00 -15.36
N ARG A 152 -1.58 2.65 -15.81
CA ARG A 152 -1.89 2.72 -17.26
C ARG A 152 -1.23 3.87 -17.99
N LYS A 153 -0.81 4.94 -17.30
CA LYS A 153 -0.28 6.15 -17.91
C LYS A 153 1.11 6.48 -17.38
N PRO A 154 2.16 6.44 -18.22
CA PRO A 154 3.49 6.91 -17.85
C PRO A 154 3.46 8.43 -17.63
N THR A 155 4.34 8.92 -16.75
CA THR A 155 4.41 10.34 -16.38
C THR A 155 5.71 11.01 -16.79
N GLY A 156 6.76 10.25 -17.11
CA GLY A 156 8.12 10.74 -17.33
C GLY A 156 8.86 11.12 -16.04
N ILE A 157 8.22 10.98 -14.86
CA ILE A 157 8.79 11.39 -13.56
C ILE A 157 9.58 10.24 -12.97
N ASP A 158 10.81 10.51 -12.52
CA ASP A 158 11.63 9.55 -11.81
C ASP A 158 11.03 9.21 -10.43
N ALA A 159 10.97 7.92 -10.09
CA ALA A 159 10.32 7.45 -8.87
C ALA A 159 11.08 7.87 -7.60
N VAL A 160 12.41 7.92 -7.65
CA VAL A 160 13.25 8.30 -6.50
C VAL A 160 13.13 9.81 -6.23
N GLU A 161 13.21 10.63 -7.28
CA GLU A 161 13.02 12.09 -7.15
C GLU A 161 11.60 12.41 -6.66
N TRP A 162 10.62 11.66 -7.15
CA TRP A 162 9.23 11.83 -6.72
C TRP A 162 9.03 11.48 -5.25
N ALA A 163 9.59 10.38 -4.78
CA ALA A 163 9.50 9.98 -3.36
C ALA A 163 10.11 11.05 -2.45
N ARG A 164 11.28 11.62 -2.80
CA ARG A 164 11.89 12.73 -2.05
C ARG A 164 10.94 13.94 -1.98
N LYS A 165 10.41 14.33 -3.14
CA LYS A 165 9.48 15.46 -3.21
C LYS A 165 8.24 15.24 -2.35
N MET A 166 7.69 14.03 -2.32
CA MET A 166 6.51 13.73 -1.51
C MET A 166 6.83 13.72 -0.02
N ALA A 167 8.00 13.22 0.38
CA ALA A 167 8.48 13.32 1.76
C ALA A 167 8.64 14.79 2.19
N ASP A 168 9.24 15.64 1.35
CA ASP A 168 9.39 17.09 1.60
C ASP A 168 8.03 17.81 1.65
N PHE A 169 7.01 17.30 0.98
CA PHE A 169 5.65 17.83 1.01
C PHE A 169 4.84 17.34 2.22
N GLY A 170 5.43 16.51 3.08
CA GLY A 170 4.84 16.08 4.34
C GLY A 170 4.10 14.75 4.27
N ALA A 171 4.39 13.92 3.28
CA ALA A 171 3.98 12.51 3.33
C ALA A 171 4.54 11.86 4.60
N GLY A 172 3.72 11.11 5.32
CA GLY A 172 4.15 10.38 6.50
C GLY A 172 4.70 9.00 6.16
N GLU A 173 4.35 8.47 4.98
CA GLU A 173 4.73 7.13 4.55
C GLU A 173 4.63 6.99 3.02
N ILE A 174 5.47 6.15 2.43
CA ILE A 174 5.42 5.78 1.01
C ILE A 174 4.90 4.35 0.88
N LEU A 175 3.83 4.15 0.11
CA LEU A 175 3.40 2.83 -0.37
C LEU A 175 3.94 2.62 -1.79
N LEU A 176 4.98 1.80 -1.92
CA LEU A 176 5.71 1.58 -3.15
C LEU A 176 5.29 0.28 -3.82
N THR A 177 4.61 0.36 -4.96
CA THR A 177 4.25 -0.81 -5.76
C THR A 177 5.13 -0.92 -7.00
N SER A 178 5.85 -2.05 -7.13
CA SER A 178 6.53 -2.39 -8.37
C SER A 178 5.53 -3.01 -9.36
N MET A 179 5.25 -2.29 -10.44
CA MET A 179 4.37 -2.78 -11.50
C MET A 179 4.96 -3.96 -12.28
N ASP A 180 6.30 -4.04 -12.36
CA ASP A 180 6.99 -5.15 -13.02
C ASP A 180 6.85 -6.46 -12.26
N ARG A 181 6.56 -6.37 -10.95
CA ARG A 181 6.45 -7.52 -10.05
C ARG A 181 5.02 -7.83 -9.65
N ASP A 182 4.13 -6.86 -9.68
CA ASP A 182 2.76 -7.05 -9.21
C ASP A 182 2.04 -8.18 -9.96
N GLY A 183 1.42 -9.09 -9.20
CA GLY A 183 0.76 -10.30 -9.71
C GLY A 183 1.69 -11.44 -10.16
N THR A 184 3.01 -11.25 -10.22
CA THR A 184 3.96 -12.24 -10.78
C THR A 184 4.37 -13.35 -9.80
N LYS A 185 4.23 -13.13 -8.49
CA LYS A 185 4.65 -14.03 -7.41
C LYS A 185 6.17 -14.33 -7.37
N ILE A 186 7.02 -13.50 -7.99
CA ILE A 186 8.49 -13.70 -8.05
C ILE A 186 9.27 -12.85 -7.04
N GLY A 187 8.59 -12.17 -6.13
CA GLY A 187 9.15 -11.31 -5.09
C GLY A 187 9.12 -9.83 -5.43
N PHE A 188 9.38 -9.00 -4.42
CA PHE A 188 9.47 -7.55 -4.58
C PHE A 188 10.59 -7.15 -5.55
N ASN A 189 10.49 -5.96 -6.14
CA ASN A 189 11.64 -5.33 -6.78
C ASN A 189 12.53 -4.71 -5.69
N LEU A 190 13.53 -5.50 -5.26
CA LEU A 190 14.40 -5.14 -4.13
C LEU A 190 15.28 -3.94 -4.43
N GLU A 191 15.70 -3.78 -5.69
CA GLU A 191 16.52 -2.65 -6.15
C GLU A 191 15.72 -1.35 -6.10
N LEU A 192 14.51 -1.34 -6.65
CA LEU A 192 13.59 -0.21 -6.55
C LEU A 192 13.30 0.13 -5.08
N THR A 193 12.97 -0.88 -4.27
CA THR A 193 12.67 -0.68 -2.84
C THR A 193 13.84 -0.04 -2.12
N ARG A 194 15.06 -0.55 -2.32
CA ARG A 194 16.28 -0.01 -1.73
C ARG A 194 16.54 1.43 -2.17
N ALA A 195 16.41 1.71 -3.47
CA ALA A 195 16.62 3.05 -4.00
C ALA A 195 15.68 4.11 -3.36
N ILE A 196 14.42 3.74 -3.12
CA ILE A 196 13.46 4.63 -2.43
C ILE A 196 13.79 4.74 -0.94
N VAL A 197 14.05 3.62 -0.24
CA VAL A 197 14.40 3.62 1.19
C VAL A 197 15.62 4.49 1.48
N ASP A 198 16.65 4.42 0.65
CA ASP A 198 17.88 5.20 0.81
C ASP A 198 17.67 6.70 0.47
N ALA A 199 16.58 7.02 -0.22
CA ALA A 199 16.28 8.38 -0.69
C ALA A 199 15.43 9.20 0.27
N VAL A 200 14.67 8.55 1.17
CA VAL A 200 13.71 9.21 2.08
C VAL A 200 13.97 8.85 3.53
N SER A 201 13.52 9.70 4.47
CA SER A 201 13.61 9.45 5.92
C SER A 201 12.29 8.96 6.53
N ILE A 202 11.25 8.85 5.73
CA ILE A 202 9.94 8.35 6.16
C ILE A 202 9.80 6.86 5.84
N PRO A 203 8.94 6.13 6.56
CA PRO A 203 8.73 4.70 6.33
C PRO A 203 8.33 4.37 4.88
N VAL A 204 8.83 3.23 4.39
CA VAL A 204 8.50 2.69 3.07
C VAL A 204 7.84 1.33 3.22
N ILE A 205 6.68 1.17 2.60
CA ILE A 205 5.92 -0.09 2.49
C ILE A 205 6.23 -0.69 1.12
N ALA A 206 6.84 -1.88 1.09
CA ALA A 206 7.06 -2.60 -0.16
C ALA A 206 5.80 -3.35 -0.61
N SER A 207 5.44 -3.21 -1.88
CA SER A 207 4.25 -3.82 -2.50
C SER A 207 4.55 -4.37 -3.89
N GLY A 208 3.81 -5.42 -4.29
CA GLY A 208 3.87 -6.04 -5.62
C GLY A 208 4.86 -7.19 -5.71
N GLY A 209 4.35 -8.39 -6.08
CA GLY A 209 5.15 -9.55 -6.42
C GLY A 209 5.31 -10.64 -5.36
N VAL A 210 4.70 -10.50 -4.18
CA VAL A 210 4.82 -11.51 -3.12
C VAL A 210 4.18 -12.84 -3.55
N GLY A 211 4.96 -13.92 -3.47
CA GLY A 211 4.50 -15.28 -3.81
C GLY A 211 4.77 -16.31 -2.70
N ASN A 212 5.62 -15.97 -1.72
CA ASN A 212 5.92 -16.80 -0.56
C ASN A 212 6.44 -15.98 0.61
N LEU A 213 6.65 -16.62 1.78
CA LEU A 213 7.05 -15.94 3.02
C LEU A 213 8.49 -15.41 2.97
N ASP A 214 9.38 -16.02 2.19
CA ASP A 214 10.76 -15.52 2.06
C ASP A 214 10.81 -14.18 1.32
N HIS A 215 9.91 -13.94 0.38
CA HIS A 215 9.81 -12.65 -0.30
C HIS A 215 9.50 -11.51 0.69
N LEU A 216 8.70 -11.76 1.74
CA LEU A 216 8.45 -10.77 2.79
C LEU A 216 9.75 -10.44 3.55
N CYS A 217 10.52 -11.48 3.89
CA CYS A 217 11.81 -11.32 4.55
C CYS A 217 12.80 -10.51 3.69
N ASP A 218 12.89 -10.83 2.39
CA ASP A 218 13.80 -10.17 1.48
C ASP A 218 13.44 -8.69 1.27
N GLY A 219 12.14 -8.35 1.24
CA GLY A 219 11.67 -6.96 1.20
C GLY A 219 12.21 -6.12 2.36
N VAL A 220 12.31 -6.72 3.54
CA VAL A 220 12.86 -6.07 4.75
C VAL A 220 14.38 -6.12 4.77
N LEU A 221 14.99 -7.30 4.64
CA LEU A 221 16.43 -7.48 4.85
C LEU A 221 17.28 -6.90 3.72
N ILE A 222 16.83 -7.07 2.49
CA ILE A 222 17.54 -6.62 1.28
C ILE A 222 16.96 -5.28 0.81
N GLY A 223 15.64 -5.20 0.63
CA GLY A 223 14.95 -3.98 0.22
C GLY A 223 15.01 -2.86 1.26
N GLY A 224 15.12 -3.19 2.55
CA GLY A 224 15.16 -2.22 3.65
C GLY A 224 13.80 -1.67 4.04
N ALA A 225 12.72 -2.22 3.54
CA ALA A 225 11.37 -1.74 3.82
C ALA A 225 11.03 -1.76 5.31
N ASP A 226 10.17 -0.84 5.74
CA ASP A 226 9.66 -0.75 7.11
C ASP A 226 8.37 -1.56 7.31
N ALA A 227 7.71 -1.84 6.20
CA ALA A 227 6.55 -2.70 6.13
C ALA A 227 6.50 -3.44 4.79
N VAL A 228 5.79 -4.57 4.79
CA VAL A 228 5.53 -5.37 3.61
C VAL A 228 4.04 -5.55 3.43
N LEU A 229 3.57 -5.26 2.22
CA LEU A 229 2.16 -5.37 1.85
C LEU A 229 1.98 -6.55 0.91
N ALA A 230 1.00 -7.40 1.21
CA ALA A 230 0.65 -8.54 0.37
C ALA A 230 -0.86 -8.77 0.33
N ALA A 231 -1.35 -9.28 -0.79
CA ALA A 231 -2.76 -9.57 -1.01
C ALA A 231 -2.99 -11.07 -1.23
N SER A 232 -2.59 -11.61 -2.39
CA SER A 232 -3.00 -12.95 -2.86
C SER A 232 -2.62 -14.08 -1.92
N ILE A 233 -1.41 -14.08 -1.35
CA ILE A 233 -0.95 -15.15 -0.47
C ILE A 233 -1.79 -15.29 0.80
N PHE A 234 -2.37 -14.18 1.30
CA PHE A 234 -3.25 -14.15 2.45
C PHE A 234 -4.72 -14.39 2.06
N HIS A 235 -5.19 -13.78 0.97
CA HIS A 235 -6.58 -13.93 0.51
C HIS A 235 -6.94 -15.36 0.13
N PHE A 236 -6.03 -16.05 -0.56
CA PHE A 236 -6.27 -17.43 -0.97
C PHE A 236 -5.94 -18.45 0.12
N GLY A 237 -5.53 -17.98 1.33
CA GLY A 237 -5.18 -18.86 2.43
C GLY A 237 -3.95 -19.73 2.14
N GLU A 238 -3.05 -19.29 1.24
CA GLU A 238 -1.78 -19.96 1.00
C GLU A 238 -0.91 -19.88 2.27
N TYR A 239 -1.01 -18.76 2.99
CA TYR A 239 -0.37 -18.50 4.28
C TYR A 239 -1.25 -17.62 5.16
N THR A 240 -1.07 -17.75 6.47
CA THR A 240 -1.64 -16.83 7.48
C THR A 240 -0.65 -15.71 7.81
N VAL A 241 -1.14 -14.62 8.40
CA VAL A 241 -0.27 -13.54 8.91
C VAL A 241 0.64 -14.05 10.02
N GLY A 242 0.14 -14.96 10.87
CA GLY A 242 0.92 -15.59 11.93
C GLY A 242 2.14 -16.36 11.38
N GLU A 243 1.95 -17.20 10.36
CA GLU A 243 3.05 -17.92 9.70
C GLU A 243 4.07 -16.97 9.07
N ALA A 244 3.60 -15.84 8.51
CA ALA A 244 4.47 -14.81 7.96
C ALA A 244 5.33 -14.16 9.07
N LYS A 245 4.75 -13.84 10.22
CA LYS A 245 5.48 -13.30 11.38
C LYS A 245 6.49 -14.31 11.94
N ASP A 246 6.11 -15.58 12.06
CA ASP A 246 7.01 -16.64 12.51
C ASP A 246 8.19 -16.81 11.54
N ARG A 247 7.95 -16.75 10.22
CA ARG A 247 9.03 -16.80 9.22
C ARG A 247 9.96 -15.60 9.32
N MET A 248 9.42 -14.40 9.42
CA MET A 248 10.22 -13.17 9.59
C MET A 248 11.07 -13.23 10.85
N ARG A 249 10.50 -13.67 11.96
CA ARG A 249 11.22 -13.85 13.23
C ARG A 249 12.35 -14.88 13.12
N ALA A 250 12.12 -16.01 12.46
CA ALA A 250 13.12 -17.04 12.18
C ALA A 250 14.30 -16.50 11.33
N ARG A 251 14.07 -15.45 10.54
CA ARG A 251 15.10 -14.74 9.76
C ARG A 251 15.71 -13.54 10.54
N GLY A 252 15.43 -13.39 11.82
CA GLY A 252 15.99 -12.35 12.69
C GLY A 252 15.33 -10.97 12.53
N ILE A 253 14.16 -10.89 11.90
CA ILE A 253 13.39 -9.64 11.74
C ILE A 253 12.51 -9.46 12.97
N GLU A 254 12.57 -8.28 13.59
CA GLU A 254 11.68 -7.93 14.68
C GLU A 254 10.26 -7.67 14.15
N VAL A 255 9.27 -8.39 14.71
CA VAL A 255 7.84 -8.24 14.41
C VAL A 255 7.03 -8.21 15.70
N ARG A 256 5.86 -7.59 15.69
CA ARG A 256 4.89 -7.71 16.79
C ARG A 256 4.21 -9.09 16.74
N LEU A 257 3.95 -9.68 17.91
CA LEU A 257 3.18 -10.92 18.06
C LEU A 257 1.79 -10.62 18.60
#